data_644361bf1628bce21e7e89a9e74d6bc6
#
_entry.id   644361bf1628bce21e7e89a9e74d6bc6
#
_cell.length_a   1.000
_cell.length_b   1.000
_cell.length_c   1.000
_cell.angle_alpha   90.00
_cell.angle_beta   90.00
_cell.angle_gamma   90.00
#
_symmetry.space_group_name_H-M   'P 1'
#
loop_
_entity.id
_entity.type
_entity.pdbx_description
1 polymer ?
#
loop_
_entity_poly.entity_id
_entity_poly.type
_entity_poly.pdbx_seq_one_letter_code
_entity_poly.pdbx_strand_id
1 'polypeptide(L)'
;MDRLSALTRKWKRLFGVLAKTPVLVLLFLGMSSCSDSETMLVPTDNFVSNFYTNTRSLTILVGYEEGASPFVKYNTFDAWDVCKQNITDLLDTRGINLKVPVGIEEMINLGALEQNNYTRENLASFAQGIQKNDNATEDKSIVVLFLNGYYIKDGMPKQKILGINLDGTPVIAVFKPVIKTSSNSAAEQALIEQSTIVHEIGHALGLVNNGVPVTSAHQDANHGAHCINPKCVMFWQNSGTKIQQFVQPFLLSGKVQLFGNQCKSEIKA
;
A
#
# COMPACT_ATOMS: atom_id res chain seq x y z
N MET A 1 18.49 -21.76 11.85
CA MET A 1 17.36 -22.64 11.48
C MET A 1 16.49 -22.75 12.71
N ASP A 2 15.29 -22.14 12.80
CA ASP A 2 14.22 -22.47 13.78
C ASP A 2 13.30 -21.32 14.21
N ARG A 3 13.26 -20.21 13.49
CA ARG A 3 12.24 -19.17 13.78
C ARG A 3 11.06 -19.13 12.80
N LEU A 4 11.22 -19.69 11.60
CA LEU A 4 10.15 -19.76 10.59
C LEU A 4 9.12 -20.88 10.86
N SER A 5 9.51 -21.97 11.54
CA SER A 5 8.62 -23.10 11.85
C SER A 5 7.57 -22.78 12.92
N ALA A 6 7.77 -21.73 13.71
CA ALA A 6 6.86 -21.34 14.79
C ALA A 6 5.64 -20.52 14.29
N LEU A 7 5.81 -19.73 13.25
CA LEU A 7 4.73 -18.89 12.69
C LEU A 7 3.70 -19.72 11.92
N THR A 8 4.14 -20.69 11.12
CA THR A 8 3.23 -21.57 10.37
C THR A 8 2.42 -22.51 11.25
N ARG A 9 2.94 -22.88 12.45
CA ARG A 9 2.21 -23.72 13.41
C ARG A 9 1.11 -22.99 14.16
N LYS A 10 1.21 -21.68 14.32
CA LYS A 10 0.21 -20.87 15.03
C LYS A 10 -1.07 -20.68 14.20
N TRP A 11 -0.95 -20.63 12.88
CA TRP A 11 -2.10 -20.50 11.98
C TRP A 11 -2.94 -21.77 11.82
N LYS A 12 -2.32 -22.95 11.83
CA LYS A 12 -3.04 -24.24 11.72
C LYS A 12 -3.86 -24.61 12.96
N ARG A 13 -3.67 -23.95 14.10
CA ARG A 13 -4.42 -24.24 15.34
C ARG A 13 -5.72 -23.46 15.50
N LEU A 14 -6.00 -22.48 14.65
CA LEU A 14 -7.22 -21.66 14.72
C LEU A 14 -8.42 -22.24 13.97
N PHE A 15 -8.24 -23.27 13.14
CA PHE A 15 -9.31 -23.80 12.28
C PHE A 15 -9.60 -25.28 12.39
N GLY A 16 -9.24 -25.93 13.44
CA GLY A 16 -9.52 -27.35 13.58
C GLY A 16 -9.90 -27.77 14.99
N VAL A 17 -11.15 -27.75 15.34
CA VAL A 17 -11.83 -28.78 16.15
C VAL A 17 -13.33 -28.56 16.12
N LEU A 18 -14.04 -29.34 15.33
CA LEU A 18 -15.45 -29.66 15.51
C LEU A 18 -15.53 -31.16 15.79
N ALA A 19 -15.71 -31.53 17.06
CA ALA A 19 -16.05 -32.89 17.45
C ALA A 19 -17.16 -32.87 18.53
N LYS A 20 -18.21 -33.53 18.16
CA LYS A 20 -19.46 -33.93 18.81
C LYS A 20 -19.36 -34.19 20.31
N THR A 21 -20.31 -33.66 21.12
CA THR A 21 -20.85 -34.32 22.32
C THR A 21 -22.23 -33.76 22.69
N PRO A 22 -23.06 -34.44 23.47
CA PRO A 22 -24.52 -34.41 23.40
C PRO A 22 -25.18 -33.40 24.34
N VAL A 23 -26.42 -33.13 23.99
CA VAL A 23 -27.45 -32.33 24.67
C VAL A 23 -27.56 -32.57 26.15
N LEU A 24 -27.42 -31.50 26.95
CA LEU A 24 -28.04 -31.40 28.28
C LEU A 24 -28.78 -30.04 28.31
N VAL A 25 -30.11 -30.11 28.37
CA VAL A 25 -31.01 -28.96 28.50
C VAL A 25 -30.94 -28.48 29.96
N LEU A 26 -30.52 -27.24 30.13
CA LEU A 26 -30.73 -26.49 31.37
C LEU A 26 -31.19 -25.07 30.98
N LEU A 27 -32.47 -24.84 31.27
CA LEU A 27 -33.08 -23.53 31.24
C LEU A 27 -32.41 -22.61 32.26
N PHE A 28 -31.81 -21.52 31.75
CA PHE A 28 -31.54 -20.33 32.55
C PHE A 28 -32.03 -19.10 31.82
N LEU A 29 -32.89 -18.37 32.54
CA LEU A 29 -33.49 -17.10 32.17
C LEU A 29 -32.42 -16.00 31.97
N GLY A 30 -32.59 -15.26 30.92
CA GLY A 30 -32.34 -13.85 30.68
C GLY A 30 -31.08 -13.22 31.32
N MET A 31 -30.08 -12.99 30.49
CA MET A 31 -29.34 -11.73 30.48
C MET A 31 -28.97 -11.46 29.02
N SER A 32 -29.55 -10.39 28.44
CA SER A 32 -29.09 -9.78 27.21
C SER A 32 -27.63 -9.40 27.37
N SER A 33 -26.73 -10.23 26.91
CA SER A 33 -25.38 -9.81 26.60
C SER A 33 -25.41 -9.28 25.17
N CYS A 34 -25.39 -7.97 25.02
CA CYS A 34 -24.92 -7.36 23.80
C CYS A 34 -23.58 -8.01 23.47
N SER A 35 -23.52 -8.83 22.44
CA SER A 35 -22.28 -9.14 21.78
C SER A 35 -21.86 -7.85 21.10
N ASP A 36 -20.97 -7.08 21.75
CA ASP A 36 -20.15 -6.10 21.05
C ASP A 36 -19.40 -6.89 19.99
N SER A 37 -19.89 -6.80 18.74
CA SER A 37 -19.04 -7.04 17.60
C SER A 37 -17.94 -5.98 17.73
N GLU A 38 -16.76 -6.37 18.23
CA GLU A 38 -15.56 -5.60 18.04
C GLU A 38 -15.39 -5.42 16.53
N THR A 39 -15.97 -4.35 16.00
CA THR A 39 -15.53 -3.74 14.78
C THR A 39 -14.07 -3.46 15.02
N MET A 40 -13.18 -4.26 14.42
CA MET A 40 -11.76 -3.96 14.38
C MET A 40 -11.65 -2.59 13.72
N LEU A 41 -11.59 -1.56 14.57
CA LEU A 41 -11.31 -0.21 14.16
C LEU A 41 -9.89 -0.25 13.60
N VAL A 42 -9.78 -0.20 12.27
CA VAL A 42 -8.53 0.25 11.65
C VAL A 42 -8.25 1.59 12.35
N PRO A 43 -7.11 1.75 13.04
CA PRO A 43 -6.83 2.98 13.72
C PRO A 43 -6.95 4.14 12.73
N THR A 44 -7.97 4.96 12.88
CA THR A 44 -8.14 6.22 12.15
C THR A 44 -7.28 7.30 12.78
N ASP A 45 -6.23 6.90 13.50
CA ASP A 45 -5.20 7.82 13.94
C ASP A 45 -4.60 8.43 12.69
N ASN A 46 -4.77 9.70 12.56
CA ASN A 46 -4.41 10.53 11.43
C ASN A 46 -2.91 10.36 11.14
N PHE A 47 -2.57 9.30 10.37
CA PHE A 47 -1.19 8.96 10.03
C PHE A 47 -0.48 10.19 9.47
N VAL A 48 -1.15 10.96 8.63
CA VAL A 48 -0.60 12.17 8.00
C VAL A 48 -0.18 13.20 9.05
N SER A 49 -1.06 13.58 10.01
CA SER A 49 -0.70 14.58 11.02
C SER A 49 0.43 14.11 11.93
N ASN A 50 0.41 12.82 12.32
CA ASN A 50 1.47 12.22 13.13
C ASN A 50 2.79 12.12 12.36
N PHE A 51 2.72 11.84 11.05
CA PHE A 51 3.90 11.78 10.20
C PHE A 51 4.66 13.10 10.16
N TYR A 52 3.97 14.22 9.97
CA TYR A 52 4.64 15.52 9.85
C TYR A 52 5.08 16.14 11.18
N THR A 53 4.62 15.61 12.31
CA THR A 53 4.96 16.15 13.63
C THR A 53 6.33 15.68 14.14
N ASN A 54 6.61 14.37 14.08
CA ASN A 54 7.75 13.80 14.82
C ASN A 54 8.55 12.75 14.04
N THR A 55 8.30 12.51 12.72
CA THR A 55 8.98 11.42 12.01
C THR A 55 10.44 11.72 11.75
N ARG A 56 11.32 10.81 12.14
CA ARG A 56 12.76 10.81 11.84
C ARG A 56 13.19 9.74 10.83
N SER A 57 12.46 8.64 10.79
CA SER A 57 12.70 7.62 9.78
C SER A 57 11.38 7.11 9.18
N LEU A 58 11.44 6.75 7.89
CA LEU A 58 10.36 6.11 7.16
C LEU A 58 10.89 4.81 6.55
N THR A 59 10.24 3.70 6.87
CA THR A 59 10.56 2.40 6.27
C THR A 59 9.42 1.94 5.37
N ILE A 60 9.73 1.58 4.13
CA ILE A 60 8.78 0.90 3.25
C ILE A 60 8.88 -0.61 3.50
N LEU A 61 7.86 -1.17 4.12
CA LEU A 61 7.72 -2.60 4.38
C LEU A 61 6.93 -3.23 3.23
N VAL A 62 7.43 -4.32 2.68
CA VAL A 62 6.81 -4.98 1.53
C VAL A 62 6.41 -6.39 1.89
N GLY A 63 5.12 -6.70 1.66
CA GLY A 63 4.60 -8.06 1.69
C GLY A 63 4.08 -8.45 0.30
N TYR A 64 4.30 -9.69 -0.11
CA TYR A 64 3.79 -10.18 -1.38
C TYR A 64 3.21 -11.59 -1.27
N GLU A 65 2.10 -11.79 -1.95
CA GLU A 65 1.47 -13.09 -2.12
C GLU A 65 2.27 -13.97 -3.08
N GLU A 66 2.23 -15.27 -2.93
CA GLU A 66 2.82 -16.21 -3.89
C GLU A 66 2.26 -15.97 -5.30
N GLY A 67 3.15 -15.85 -6.29
CA GLY A 67 2.79 -15.48 -7.67
C GLY A 67 2.59 -13.97 -7.91
N ALA A 68 2.64 -13.14 -6.87
CA ALA A 68 2.54 -11.68 -6.95
C ALA A 68 3.83 -10.95 -6.61
N SER A 69 4.98 -11.58 -6.73
CA SER A 69 6.28 -10.94 -6.44
C SER A 69 6.43 -9.60 -7.16
N PRO A 70 6.92 -8.55 -6.47
CA PRO A 70 7.22 -7.27 -7.09
C PRO A 70 8.37 -7.39 -8.09
N PHE A 71 8.44 -6.47 -9.03
CA PHE A 71 9.61 -6.33 -9.87
C PHE A 71 10.77 -5.72 -9.07
N VAL A 72 11.96 -6.30 -9.20
CA VAL A 72 13.20 -5.77 -8.59
C VAL A 72 14.11 -5.11 -9.63
N LYS A 73 13.86 -5.33 -10.92
CA LYS A 73 14.61 -4.75 -12.05
C LYS A 73 13.67 -4.29 -13.17
N TYR A 74 14.10 -3.23 -13.88
CA TYR A 74 13.62 -2.93 -15.22
C TYR A 74 14.83 -2.61 -16.11
N ASN A 75 14.94 -3.27 -17.26
CA ASN A 75 16.17 -3.27 -18.05
C ASN A 75 17.39 -3.57 -17.17
N THR A 76 18.36 -2.65 -17.11
CA THR A 76 19.58 -2.75 -16.29
C THR A 76 19.47 -2.03 -14.93
N PHE A 77 18.36 -1.39 -14.64
CA PHE A 77 18.17 -0.54 -13.45
C PHE A 77 17.47 -1.30 -12.33
N ASP A 78 17.75 -0.92 -11.09
CA ASP A 78 17.00 -1.37 -9.93
C ASP A 78 15.62 -0.70 -9.90
N ALA A 79 14.55 -1.50 -9.85
CA ALA A 79 13.20 -0.95 -9.94
C ALA A 79 12.86 -0.09 -8.71
N TRP A 80 13.29 -0.50 -7.53
CA TRP A 80 13.01 0.20 -6.27
C TRP A 80 13.77 1.52 -6.10
N ASP A 81 14.78 1.78 -6.92
CA ASP A 81 15.41 3.10 -7.01
C ASP A 81 14.42 4.18 -7.46
N VAL A 82 13.41 3.83 -8.25
CA VAL A 82 12.34 4.76 -8.64
C VAL A 82 11.57 5.25 -7.41
N CYS A 83 11.09 4.33 -6.58
CA CYS A 83 10.43 4.67 -5.32
C CYS A 83 11.38 5.48 -4.41
N LYS A 84 12.60 4.99 -4.17
CA LYS A 84 13.58 5.61 -3.31
C LYS A 84 13.91 7.05 -3.72
N GLN A 85 14.23 7.29 -4.99
CA GLN A 85 14.57 8.63 -5.51
C GLN A 85 13.40 9.61 -5.34
N ASN A 86 12.17 9.18 -5.69
CA ASN A 86 11.01 10.06 -5.63
C ASN A 86 10.60 10.41 -4.20
N ILE A 87 10.61 9.45 -3.28
CA ILE A 87 10.26 9.72 -1.89
C ILE A 87 11.38 10.51 -1.18
N THR A 88 12.65 10.24 -1.50
CA THR A 88 13.76 11.07 -1.00
C THR A 88 13.62 12.52 -1.46
N ASP A 89 13.36 12.75 -2.75
CA ASP A 89 13.17 14.09 -3.32
C ASP A 89 11.93 14.81 -2.74
N LEU A 90 10.87 14.06 -2.47
CA LEU A 90 9.66 14.58 -1.85
C LEU A 90 9.91 15.03 -0.40
N LEU A 91 10.69 14.27 0.38
CA LEU A 91 10.96 14.50 1.81
C LEU A 91 12.28 15.22 2.09
N ASP A 92 13.00 15.67 1.06
CA ASP A 92 14.35 16.25 1.13
C ASP A 92 14.52 17.31 2.23
N THR A 93 13.55 18.22 2.38
CA THR A 93 13.61 19.30 3.38
C THR A 93 13.29 18.86 4.81
N ARG A 94 12.87 17.60 5.02
CA ARG A 94 12.43 17.09 6.33
C ARG A 94 13.52 16.36 7.11
N GLY A 95 14.61 15.99 6.46
CA GLY A 95 15.70 15.23 7.10
C GLY A 95 15.28 13.82 7.54
N ILE A 96 14.26 13.24 6.92
CA ILE A 96 13.72 11.90 7.23
C ILE A 96 14.63 10.85 6.62
N ASN A 97 15.11 9.90 7.43
CA ASN A 97 15.89 8.75 6.96
C ASN A 97 14.96 7.73 6.29
N LEU A 98 15.03 7.59 4.97
CA LEU A 98 14.21 6.68 4.18
C LEU A 98 14.89 5.32 4.01
N LYS A 99 14.17 4.24 4.33
CA LYS A 99 14.55 2.85 4.06
C LYS A 99 13.57 2.23 3.05
N VAL A 100 14.10 1.79 1.91
CA VAL A 100 13.34 1.13 0.85
C VAL A 100 14.02 -0.20 0.55
N PRO A 101 13.30 -1.32 0.39
CA PRO A 101 13.91 -2.61 0.07
C PRO A 101 14.57 -2.55 -1.31
N VAL A 102 15.67 -3.27 -1.47
CA VAL A 102 16.43 -3.36 -2.73
C VAL A 102 16.12 -4.65 -3.45
N GLY A 103 16.09 -5.77 -2.72
CA GLY A 103 15.89 -7.11 -3.27
C GLY A 103 14.69 -7.83 -2.64
N ILE A 104 14.29 -8.94 -3.27
CA ILE A 104 13.16 -9.74 -2.81
C ILE A 104 13.40 -10.37 -1.43
N GLU A 105 14.66 -10.57 -1.05
CA GLU A 105 15.08 -11.13 0.23
C GLU A 105 14.80 -10.21 1.42
N GLU A 106 14.62 -8.92 1.17
CA GLU A 106 14.22 -7.92 2.17
C GLU A 106 12.70 -7.81 2.32
N MET A 107 11.95 -8.57 1.52
CA MET A 107 10.48 -8.53 1.47
C MET A 107 9.87 -9.78 2.10
N ILE A 108 8.64 -9.68 2.56
CA ILE A 108 7.94 -10.75 3.27
C ILE A 108 7.07 -11.53 2.28
N ASN A 109 7.37 -12.82 2.09
CA ASN A 109 6.48 -13.71 1.38
C ASN A 109 5.32 -14.13 2.30
N LEU A 110 4.10 -13.78 1.93
CA LEU A 110 2.88 -14.08 2.66
C LEU A 110 2.35 -15.50 2.39
N GLY A 111 2.96 -16.21 1.44
CA GLY A 111 2.47 -17.50 0.95
C GLY A 111 1.29 -17.34 0.00
N ALA A 112 0.62 -18.46 -0.28
CA ALA A 112 -0.62 -18.46 -1.05
C ALA A 112 -1.76 -17.97 -0.16
N LEU A 113 -2.43 -16.91 -0.60
CA LEU A 113 -3.66 -16.43 0.01
C LEU A 113 -4.82 -17.07 -0.77
N GLU A 114 -5.63 -17.90 -0.11
CA GLU A 114 -6.68 -18.71 -0.74
C GLU A 114 -7.86 -17.87 -1.28
N GLN A 115 -7.58 -16.67 -1.83
CA GLN A 115 -8.58 -15.74 -2.37
C GLN A 115 -8.02 -14.96 -3.55
N ASN A 116 -8.90 -14.60 -4.49
CA ASN A 116 -8.53 -13.85 -5.71
C ASN A 116 -9.06 -12.40 -5.69
N ASN A 117 -9.73 -11.99 -4.63
CA ASN A 117 -10.31 -10.67 -4.49
C ASN A 117 -10.16 -10.20 -3.05
N TYR A 118 -9.86 -8.92 -2.86
CA TYR A 118 -9.46 -8.35 -1.58
C TYR A 118 -10.33 -7.17 -1.21
N THR A 119 -10.91 -7.23 -0.02
CA THR A 119 -11.63 -6.11 0.59
C THR A 119 -10.66 -5.22 1.39
N ARG A 120 -11.15 -4.05 1.83
CA ARG A 120 -10.42 -3.16 2.73
C ARG A 120 -9.95 -3.88 4.00
N GLU A 121 -10.81 -4.71 4.57
CA GLU A 121 -10.57 -5.46 5.81
C GLU A 121 -9.46 -6.50 5.61
N ASN A 122 -9.46 -7.21 4.48
CA ASN A 122 -8.37 -8.14 4.15
C ASN A 122 -7.03 -7.41 4.10
N LEU A 123 -6.96 -6.28 3.40
CA LEU A 123 -5.73 -5.49 3.26
C LEU A 123 -5.23 -4.98 4.60
N ALA A 124 -6.12 -4.47 5.45
CA ALA A 124 -5.78 -4.01 6.79
C ALA A 124 -5.24 -5.17 7.66
N SER A 125 -5.87 -6.33 7.60
CA SER A 125 -5.43 -7.53 8.34
C SER A 125 -4.04 -8.01 7.91
N PHE A 126 -3.76 -8.05 6.60
CA PHE A 126 -2.44 -8.44 6.09
C PHE A 126 -1.37 -7.44 6.51
N ALA A 127 -1.67 -6.14 6.43
CA ALA A 127 -0.75 -5.10 6.84
C ALA A 127 -0.41 -5.17 8.34
N GLN A 128 -1.38 -5.45 9.21
CA GLN A 128 -1.15 -5.65 10.64
C GLN A 128 -0.17 -6.80 10.94
N GLY A 129 -0.17 -7.86 10.11
CA GLY A 129 0.78 -8.96 10.21
C GLY A 129 2.23 -8.56 9.90
N ILE A 130 2.43 -7.48 9.15
CA ILE A 130 3.73 -6.97 8.70
C ILE A 130 4.19 -5.79 9.55
N GLN A 131 3.27 -4.87 9.83
CA GLN A 131 3.54 -3.61 10.50
C GLN A 131 3.92 -3.85 11.97
N LYS A 132 5.06 -3.32 12.37
CA LYS A 132 5.36 -3.12 13.80
C LYS A 132 4.56 -1.90 14.25
N ASN A 133 4.06 -1.90 15.47
CA ASN A 133 3.25 -0.79 16.05
C ASN A 133 4.10 0.50 16.21
N ASP A 134 4.34 1.20 15.12
CA ASP A 134 5.26 2.35 15.03
C ASP A 134 4.54 3.70 15.19
N ASN A 135 3.20 3.71 15.34
CA ASN A 135 2.42 4.97 15.34
C ASN A 135 2.73 5.90 16.52
N ALA A 136 3.31 5.37 17.60
CA ALA A 136 3.70 6.15 18.78
C ALA A 136 5.18 6.59 18.75
N THR A 137 5.98 6.15 17.77
CA THR A 137 7.42 6.40 17.69
C THR A 137 7.78 7.41 16.61
N GLU A 138 9.02 7.90 16.65
CA GLU A 138 9.59 8.74 15.59
C GLU A 138 9.91 7.95 14.31
N ASP A 139 9.87 6.63 14.40
CA ASP A 139 10.07 5.70 13.28
C ASP A 139 8.70 5.27 12.72
N LYS A 140 8.43 5.61 11.48
CA LYS A 140 7.18 5.27 10.77
C LYS A 140 7.41 4.22 9.70
N SER A 141 6.35 3.49 9.38
CA SER A 141 6.35 2.56 8.25
C SER A 141 5.14 2.74 7.36
N ILE A 142 5.35 2.53 6.05
CA ILE A 142 4.28 2.33 5.07
C ILE A 142 4.38 0.87 4.61
N VAL A 143 3.26 0.17 4.63
CA VAL A 143 3.15 -1.22 4.17
C VAL A 143 2.65 -1.24 2.73
N VAL A 144 3.39 -1.89 1.84
CA VAL A 144 3.01 -2.14 0.46
C VAL A 144 2.74 -3.64 0.27
N LEU A 145 1.51 -3.98 -0.07
CA LEU A 145 1.06 -5.35 -0.31
C LEU A 145 0.96 -5.62 -1.81
N PHE A 146 1.61 -6.67 -2.30
CA PHE A 146 1.46 -7.14 -3.68
C PHE A 146 0.57 -8.38 -3.70
N LEU A 147 -0.53 -8.31 -4.44
CA LEU A 147 -1.59 -9.29 -4.39
C LEU A 147 -1.89 -9.88 -5.78
N ASN A 148 -2.17 -11.17 -5.82
CA ASN A 148 -2.49 -11.91 -7.05
C ASN A 148 -4.01 -11.94 -7.30
N GLY A 149 -4.65 -10.79 -7.23
CA GLY A 149 -6.10 -10.67 -7.39
C GLY A 149 -6.53 -9.24 -7.63
N TYR A 150 -7.79 -8.91 -7.29
CA TYR A 150 -8.41 -7.62 -7.58
C TYR A 150 -9.02 -7.00 -6.31
N TYR A 151 -9.06 -5.67 -6.27
CA TYR A 151 -9.75 -4.95 -5.21
C TYR A 151 -11.26 -5.07 -5.35
N ILE A 152 -11.96 -5.35 -4.25
CA ILE A 152 -13.43 -5.29 -4.20
C ILE A 152 -13.85 -3.89 -3.75
N LYS A 153 -14.59 -3.20 -4.62
CA LYS A 153 -15.26 -1.94 -4.31
C LYS A 153 -16.72 -2.06 -4.73
N ASP A 154 -17.63 -1.68 -3.82
CA ASP A 154 -19.08 -1.78 -4.04
C ASP A 154 -19.52 -3.23 -4.39
N GLY A 155 -18.94 -4.22 -3.69
CA GLY A 155 -19.23 -5.64 -3.86
C GLY A 155 -18.71 -6.27 -5.16
N MET A 156 -17.94 -5.53 -5.99
CA MET A 156 -17.45 -6.01 -7.29
C MET A 156 -15.93 -5.89 -7.44
N PRO A 157 -15.28 -6.91 -8.04
CA PRO A 157 -13.86 -6.83 -8.38
C PRO A 157 -13.57 -5.73 -9.41
N LYS A 158 -12.61 -4.87 -9.14
CA LYS A 158 -12.19 -3.76 -10.02
C LYS A 158 -10.94 -4.13 -10.80
N GLN A 159 -11.12 -4.64 -12.00
CA GLN A 159 -10.05 -5.17 -12.87
C GLN A 159 -9.16 -4.10 -13.53
N LYS A 160 -9.39 -2.81 -13.25
CA LYS A 160 -8.61 -1.69 -13.81
C LYS A 160 -7.85 -0.89 -12.74
N ILE A 161 -7.97 -1.26 -11.48
CA ILE A 161 -7.28 -0.61 -10.38
C ILE A 161 -5.89 -1.24 -10.26
N LEU A 162 -4.84 -0.45 -10.51
CA LEU A 162 -3.43 -0.86 -10.40
C LEU A 162 -3.00 -0.98 -8.94
N GLY A 163 -3.38 -0.02 -8.12
CA GLY A 163 -3.12 0.04 -6.69
C GLY A 163 -4.12 0.93 -5.98
N ILE A 164 -4.08 0.90 -4.67
CA ILE A 164 -4.83 1.79 -3.78
C ILE A 164 -4.04 2.09 -2.52
N ASN A 165 -4.21 3.27 -1.97
CA ASN A 165 -3.97 3.55 -0.56
C ASN A 165 -5.27 3.33 0.23
N LEU A 166 -5.20 2.72 1.39
CA LEU A 166 -6.34 2.67 2.32
C LEU A 166 -6.43 4.03 3.03
N ASP A 167 -7.39 4.85 2.60
CA ASP A 167 -7.57 6.22 3.07
C ASP A 167 -7.32 6.39 4.57
N GLY A 168 -6.46 7.35 4.92
CA GLY A 168 -6.09 7.68 6.29
C GLY A 168 -5.11 6.70 6.95
N THR A 169 -4.58 5.71 6.20
CA THR A 169 -3.66 4.70 6.73
C THR A 169 -2.36 4.63 5.93
N PRO A 170 -1.26 4.11 6.52
CA PRO A 170 -0.02 3.84 5.81
C PRO A 170 -0.03 2.49 5.07
N VAL A 171 -1.19 2.07 4.54
CA VAL A 171 -1.34 0.78 3.87
C VAL A 171 -1.65 1.00 2.39
N ILE A 172 -0.86 0.34 1.54
CA ILE A 172 -0.96 0.37 0.09
C ILE A 172 -1.12 -1.05 -0.41
N ALA A 173 -1.98 -1.25 -1.42
CA ALA A 173 -2.07 -2.51 -2.13
C ALA A 173 -1.83 -2.29 -3.63
N VAL A 174 -1.07 -3.21 -4.26
CA VAL A 174 -0.79 -3.28 -5.69
C VAL A 174 -1.31 -4.59 -6.25
N PHE A 175 -2.09 -4.53 -7.32
CA PHE A 175 -2.76 -5.68 -7.90
C PHE A 175 -2.02 -6.20 -9.11
N LYS A 176 -1.21 -7.25 -8.93
CA LYS A 176 -0.30 -7.80 -9.96
C LYS A 176 -0.99 -8.25 -11.25
N PRO A 177 -2.21 -8.83 -11.27
CA PRO A 177 -2.90 -9.13 -12.52
C PRO A 177 -3.14 -7.90 -13.38
N VAL A 178 -3.46 -6.74 -12.75
CA VAL A 178 -3.68 -5.47 -13.46
C VAL A 178 -2.36 -4.90 -13.99
N ILE A 179 -1.30 -4.94 -13.18
CA ILE A 179 0.06 -4.55 -13.60
C ILE A 179 0.51 -5.38 -14.80
N LYS A 180 0.38 -6.73 -14.73
CA LYS A 180 0.81 -7.64 -15.81
C LYS A 180 0.05 -7.41 -17.12
N THR A 181 -1.19 -6.96 -17.07
CA THR A 181 -2.00 -6.68 -18.26
C THR A 181 -1.88 -5.24 -18.76
N SER A 182 -1.19 -4.35 -18.03
CA SER A 182 -1.05 -2.94 -18.40
C SER A 182 -0.08 -2.70 -19.57
N SER A 183 0.81 -3.64 -19.86
CA SER A 183 1.77 -3.60 -20.97
C SER A 183 2.23 -5.00 -21.36
N ASN A 184 2.74 -5.15 -22.59
CA ASN A 184 3.43 -6.36 -23.06
C ASN A 184 4.94 -6.38 -22.73
N SER A 185 5.49 -5.27 -22.22
CA SER A 185 6.90 -5.14 -21.85
C SER A 185 7.08 -5.29 -20.36
N ALA A 186 7.90 -6.25 -19.91
CA ALA A 186 8.22 -6.43 -18.49
C ALA A 186 8.89 -5.19 -17.87
N ALA A 187 9.73 -4.48 -18.64
CA ALA A 187 10.35 -3.24 -18.18
C ALA A 187 9.32 -2.13 -17.96
N GLU A 188 8.34 -2.03 -18.86
CA GLU A 188 7.24 -1.06 -18.73
C GLU A 188 6.31 -1.43 -17.58
N GLN A 189 5.98 -2.72 -17.42
CA GLN A 189 5.21 -3.21 -16.26
C GLN A 189 5.90 -2.86 -14.94
N ALA A 190 7.22 -3.01 -14.85
CA ALA A 190 7.99 -2.66 -13.65
C ALA A 190 7.95 -1.16 -13.35
N LEU A 191 8.06 -0.29 -14.37
CA LEU A 191 7.90 1.15 -14.18
C LEU A 191 6.48 1.56 -13.81
N ILE A 192 5.46 0.93 -14.39
CA ILE A 192 4.06 1.13 -14.02
C ILE A 192 3.85 0.73 -12.57
N GLU A 193 4.38 -0.40 -12.14
CA GLU A 193 4.32 -0.86 -10.75
C GLU A 193 4.94 0.15 -9.79
N GLN A 194 6.16 0.61 -10.07
CA GLN A 194 6.85 1.59 -9.22
C GLN A 194 6.15 2.95 -9.22
N SER A 195 5.62 3.40 -10.37
CA SER A 195 4.84 4.64 -10.47
C SER A 195 3.54 4.54 -9.67
N THR A 196 2.89 3.37 -9.68
CA THR A 196 1.72 3.10 -8.85
C THR A 196 2.07 3.19 -7.36
N ILE A 197 3.17 2.57 -6.92
CA ILE A 197 3.62 2.65 -5.52
C ILE A 197 3.86 4.11 -5.11
N VAL A 198 4.58 4.88 -5.93
CA VAL A 198 4.88 6.29 -5.66
C VAL A 198 3.61 7.14 -5.60
N HIS A 199 2.63 6.88 -6.47
CA HIS A 199 1.30 7.52 -6.45
C HIS A 199 0.58 7.26 -5.13
N GLU A 200 0.48 5.99 -4.74
CA GLU A 200 -0.22 5.60 -3.51
C GLU A 200 0.50 6.06 -2.23
N ILE A 201 1.86 6.13 -2.24
CA ILE A 201 2.62 6.76 -1.16
C ILE A 201 2.28 8.26 -1.10
N GLY A 202 2.10 8.93 -2.23
CA GLY A 202 1.63 10.32 -2.27
C GLY A 202 0.31 10.51 -1.51
N HIS A 203 -0.66 9.61 -1.73
CA HIS A 203 -1.92 9.61 -0.96
C HIS A 203 -1.71 9.31 0.52
N ALA A 204 -0.89 8.31 0.85
CA ALA A 204 -0.58 7.96 2.24
C ALA A 204 0.11 9.11 2.98
N LEU A 205 0.92 9.91 2.30
CA LEU A 205 1.57 11.11 2.83
C LEU A 205 0.69 12.37 2.79
N GLY A 206 -0.56 12.25 2.32
CA GLY A 206 -1.55 13.31 2.40
C GLY A 206 -1.52 14.33 1.27
N LEU A 207 -0.79 14.08 0.18
CA LEU A 207 -0.69 15.00 -0.96
C LEU A 207 -2.04 15.31 -1.60
N VAL A 208 -2.10 16.48 -2.24
CA VAL A 208 -3.24 16.98 -3.01
C VAL A 208 -4.51 17.02 -2.15
N ASN A 209 -4.40 17.71 -1.01
CA ASN A 209 -5.50 17.90 -0.05
C ASN A 209 -6.05 16.60 0.58
N ASN A 210 -5.22 15.56 0.65
CA ASN A 210 -5.54 14.29 1.33
C ASN A 210 -5.01 14.25 2.77
N GLY A 211 -4.96 15.40 3.44
CA GLY A 211 -4.44 15.58 4.79
C GLY A 211 -3.36 16.67 4.89
N VAL A 212 -2.64 16.95 3.81
CA VAL A 212 -1.77 18.14 3.66
C VAL A 212 -2.53 19.16 2.80
N PRO A 213 -2.72 20.39 3.25
CA PRO A 213 -3.38 21.42 2.47
C PRO A 213 -2.59 21.75 1.19
N VAL A 214 -3.28 21.95 0.09
CA VAL A 214 -2.64 22.41 -1.15
C VAL A 214 -2.08 23.83 -0.99
N THR A 215 -0.85 24.04 -1.45
CA THR A 215 -0.16 25.35 -1.42
C THR A 215 -0.42 26.20 -2.67
N SER A 216 -1.05 25.60 -3.69
CA SER A 216 -1.42 26.25 -4.95
C SER A 216 -2.66 25.59 -5.56
N ALA A 217 -3.34 26.26 -6.49
CA ALA A 217 -4.54 25.72 -7.15
C ALA A 217 -4.16 24.64 -8.20
N HIS A 218 -3.80 23.44 -7.72
CA HIS A 218 -3.44 22.32 -8.60
C HIS A 218 -4.21 21.03 -8.31
N GLN A 219 -5.15 21.03 -7.36
CA GLN A 219 -6.05 19.89 -7.13
C GLN A 219 -7.09 19.81 -8.25
N ASP A 220 -7.35 18.61 -8.75
CA ASP A 220 -8.47 18.31 -9.63
C ASP A 220 -9.73 18.05 -8.80
N ALA A 221 -10.54 19.08 -8.61
CA ALA A 221 -11.75 19.01 -7.78
C ALA A 221 -12.76 17.93 -8.26
N ASN A 222 -12.70 17.51 -9.51
CA ASN A 222 -13.59 16.47 -10.06
C ASN A 222 -13.09 15.05 -9.78
N HIS A 223 -11.83 14.91 -9.42
CA HIS A 223 -11.18 13.60 -9.21
C HIS A 223 -10.58 13.44 -7.81
N GLY A 224 -11.02 14.22 -6.82
CA GLY A 224 -10.63 14.08 -5.41
C GLY A 224 -9.19 14.53 -5.14
N ALA A 225 -8.40 13.69 -4.47
CA ALA A 225 -7.02 14.00 -4.07
C ALA A 225 -6.01 13.80 -5.22
N HIS A 226 -6.29 14.35 -6.40
CA HIS A 226 -5.44 14.23 -7.59
C HIS A 226 -5.02 15.60 -8.15
N CYS A 227 -3.85 15.61 -8.78
CA CYS A 227 -3.27 16.80 -9.41
C CYS A 227 -3.80 17.02 -10.83
N ILE A 228 -4.00 18.28 -11.23
CA ILE A 228 -4.38 18.62 -12.61
C ILE A 228 -3.23 18.45 -13.62
N ASN A 229 -1.97 18.34 -13.15
CA ASN A 229 -0.80 18.29 -14.02
C ASN A 229 -0.59 16.87 -14.58
N PRO A 230 -0.74 16.64 -15.90
CA PRO A 230 -0.59 15.32 -16.52
C PRO A 230 0.86 14.78 -16.46
N LYS A 231 1.85 15.63 -16.16
CA LYS A 231 3.25 15.25 -15.97
C LYS A 231 3.60 14.91 -14.51
N CYS A 232 2.61 14.88 -13.63
CA CYS A 232 2.76 14.51 -12.23
C CYS A 232 2.19 13.12 -11.99
N VAL A 233 2.86 12.29 -11.20
CA VAL A 233 2.35 10.97 -10.82
C VAL A 233 0.98 11.06 -10.15
N MET A 234 0.70 12.14 -9.40
CA MET A 234 -0.59 12.38 -8.74
C MET A 234 -1.73 12.79 -9.70
N PHE A 235 -1.51 12.82 -11.03
CA PHE A 235 -2.58 13.04 -11.99
C PHE A 235 -3.48 11.80 -12.06
N TRP A 236 -4.81 11.97 -11.95
CA TRP A 236 -5.77 10.87 -11.80
C TRP A 236 -5.71 9.79 -12.90
N GLN A 237 -5.38 10.16 -14.14
CA GLN A 237 -5.26 9.18 -15.24
C GLN A 237 -3.96 8.36 -15.16
N ASN A 238 -2.97 8.79 -14.38
CA ASN A 238 -1.72 8.07 -14.18
C ASN A 238 -1.86 6.94 -13.15
N SER A 239 -2.99 6.83 -12.45
CA SER A 239 -3.36 5.66 -11.64
C SER A 239 -4.19 4.63 -12.42
N GLY A 240 -4.31 4.77 -13.74
CA GLY A 240 -5.18 3.95 -14.57
C GLY A 240 -4.73 3.82 -16.03
N THR A 241 -5.65 3.99 -16.96
CA THR A 241 -5.49 3.67 -18.39
C THR A 241 -4.40 4.45 -19.15
N LYS A 242 -3.93 5.58 -18.63
CA LYS A 242 -2.88 6.40 -19.27
C LYS A 242 -1.50 6.27 -18.64
N ILE A 243 -1.36 5.43 -17.62
CA ILE A 243 -0.08 5.21 -16.92
C ILE A 243 1.03 4.80 -17.90
N GLN A 244 0.73 4.00 -18.90
CA GLN A 244 1.69 3.56 -19.91
C GLN A 244 2.32 4.75 -20.63
N GLN A 245 1.51 5.71 -21.08
CA GLN A 245 2.01 6.94 -21.74
C GLN A 245 2.86 7.80 -20.79
N PHE A 246 2.51 7.82 -19.51
CA PHE A 246 3.22 8.56 -18.49
C PHE A 246 4.62 7.98 -18.23
N VAL A 247 4.77 6.63 -18.13
CA VAL A 247 6.05 6.00 -17.81
C VAL A 247 6.97 5.83 -19.03
N GLN A 248 6.45 5.82 -20.23
CA GLN A 248 7.20 5.57 -21.48
C GLN A 248 8.48 6.43 -21.61
N PRO A 249 8.50 7.75 -21.30
CA PRO A 249 9.70 8.56 -21.39
C PRO A 249 10.84 8.12 -20.46
N PHE A 250 10.54 7.34 -19.43
CA PHE A 250 11.50 6.93 -18.42
C PHE A 250 12.11 5.54 -18.65
N LEU A 251 11.63 4.77 -19.61
CA LEU A 251 12.03 3.38 -19.86
C LEU A 251 13.54 3.19 -20.05
N LEU A 252 14.23 4.18 -20.58
CA LEU A 252 15.67 4.14 -20.83
C LEU A 252 16.48 4.99 -19.83
N SER A 253 15.84 5.44 -18.76
CA SER A 253 16.45 6.32 -17.77
C SER A 253 16.55 5.64 -16.41
N GLY A 254 17.73 5.69 -15.77
CA GLY A 254 17.90 5.35 -14.36
C GLY A 254 17.48 6.48 -13.40
N LYS A 255 17.11 7.66 -13.93
CA LYS A 255 16.56 8.79 -13.16
C LYS A 255 15.13 9.04 -13.56
N VAL A 256 14.21 8.69 -12.68
CA VAL A 256 12.77 8.75 -12.91
C VAL A 256 12.16 9.73 -11.92
N GLN A 257 11.80 10.93 -12.38
CA GLN A 257 11.19 11.96 -11.55
C GLN A 257 9.69 12.05 -11.84
N LEU A 258 8.89 11.63 -10.87
CA LEU A 258 7.46 11.42 -11.05
C LEU A 258 6.60 12.54 -10.44
N PHE A 259 7.02 13.14 -9.31
CA PHE A 259 6.26 14.23 -8.71
C PHE A 259 6.48 15.57 -9.42
N GLY A 260 5.39 16.24 -9.74
CA GLY A 260 5.42 17.63 -10.18
C GLY A 260 5.80 18.61 -9.06
N ASN A 261 6.35 19.78 -9.43
CA ASN A 261 6.81 20.77 -8.46
C ASN A 261 5.72 21.24 -7.49
N GLN A 262 4.48 21.31 -7.94
CA GLN A 262 3.34 21.74 -7.12
C GLN A 262 3.11 20.75 -5.96
N CYS A 263 3.07 19.44 -6.23
CA CYS A 263 2.94 18.42 -5.20
C CYS A 263 4.16 18.39 -4.25
N LYS A 264 5.37 18.58 -4.78
CA LYS A 264 6.58 18.69 -3.93
C LYS A 264 6.55 19.90 -3.00
N SER A 265 5.94 21.01 -3.43
CA SER A 265 5.86 22.22 -2.59
C SER A 265 4.90 22.07 -1.41
N GLU A 266 3.92 21.16 -1.45
CA GLU A 266 3.02 20.89 -0.33
C GLU A 266 3.77 20.36 0.90
N ILE A 267 4.76 19.51 0.68
CA ILE A 267 5.56 18.90 1.77
C ILE A 267 6.57 19.90 2.37
N LYS A 268 6.94 20.93 1.62
CA LYS A 268 7.90 21.96 2.04
C LYS A 268 7.26 23.07 2.87
N ALA A 269 5.94 23.19 2.85
CA ALA A 269 5.18 24.15 3.63
C ALA A 269 4.95 23.62 5.05
#